data_6720587f22a2aa90d03573edce675e87
#
_entry.id   6720587f22a2aa90d03573edce675e87
#
_cell.length_a   1.000
_cell.length_b   1.000
_cell.length_c   1.000
_cell.angle_alpha   90.00
_cell.angle_beta   90.00
_cell.angle_gamma   90.00
#
_symmetry.space_group_name_H-M   'P 1'
#
loop_
_entity.id
_entity.type
_entity.pdbx_description
1 polymer ?
#
loop_
_entity_poly.entity_id
_entity_poly.type
_entity_poly.pdbx_seq_one_letter_code
_entity_poly.pdbx_strand_id
1 'polypeptide(L)'
;EKRVNVRFNTNEDVLLTEKDIRITPALSFHLANTYGGFAVSGDFKPETQYSFLLKKGIRDKDGKTMEYDAAFKVRIPPMRTSVKFLSEGPYFPRGRKNTILPLELVNVDKLTISLSKYYKNNLPAFHLNSWRGARN
;
A
#
# COMPACT_ATOMS: atom_id res chain seq x y z
N GLU A 1 -6.47 -3.30 0.78
CA GLU A 1 -7.29 -2.10 0.90
C GLU A 1 -6.41 -0.84 0.84
N LYS A 2 -6.73 0.09 -0.04
CA LYS A 2 -6.01 1.37 -0.17
C LYS A 2 -6.90 2.51 0.31
N ARG A 3 -6.25 3.57 0.80
CA ARG A 3 -6.92 4.76 1.33
C ARG A 3 -6.58 5.99 0.50
N VAL A 4 -7.60 6.74 0.10
CA VAL A 4 -7.50 8.04 -0.56
C VAL A 4 -8.00 9.10 0.42
N ASN A 5 -7.16 10.09 0.73
CA ASN A 5 -7.53 11.22 1.59
C ASN A 5 -7.80 12.44 0.72
N VAL A 6 -8.92 13.09 0.98
CA VAL A 6 -9.33 14.32 0.30
C VAL A 6 -9.54 15.41 1.34
N ARG A 7 -9.01 16.59 1.06
CA ARG A 7 -9.21 17.78 1.92
C ARG A 7 -9.96 18.83 1.14
N PHE A 8 -10.87 19.49 1.83
CA PHE A 8 -11.52 20.70 1.35
C PHE A 8 -10.71 21.93 1.74
N ASN A 9 -10.96 23.03 1.06
CA ASN A 9 -10.43 24.34 1.44
C ASN A 9 -11.30 24.96 2.56
N THR A 10 -11.43 24.23 3.67
CA THR A 10 -12.12 24.66 4.88
C THR A 10 -11.35 24.16 6.09
N ASN A 11 -11.43 24.92 7.20
CA ASN A 11 -10.88 24.52 8.49
C ASN A 11 -11.91 23.80 9.37
N GLU A 12 -13.11 23.54 8.85
CA GLU A 12 -14.20 22.93 9.59
C GLU A 12 -14.44 21.49 9.15
N ASP A 13 -15.05 20.71 10.03
CA ASP A 13 -15.46 19.36 9.70
C ASP A 13 -16.60 19.37 8.67
N VAL A 14 -16.46 18.54 7.67
CA VAL A 14 -17.45 18.37 6.61
C VAL A 14 -18.19 17.07 6.83
N LEU A 15 -19.51 17.15 6.76
CA LEU A 15 -20.37 15.98 6.91
C LEU A 15 -20.72 15.42 5.53
N LEU A 16 -20.08 14.32 5.18
CA LEU A 16 -20.32 13.58 3.95
C LEU A 16 -20.92 12.22 4.22
N THR A 17 -21.76 11.80 3.29
CA THR A 17 -22.27 10.43 3.21
C THR A 17 -21.83 9.78 1.90
N GLU A 18 -21.91 8.45 1.80
CA GLU A 18 -21.57 7.72 0.58
C GLU A 18 -22.44 8.13 -0.63
N LYS A 19 -23.63 8.69 -0.38
CA LYS A 19 -24.56 9.17 -1.42
C LYS A 19 -24.09 10.46 -2.11
N ASP A 20 -23.23 11.20 -1.45
CA ASP A 20 -22.70 12.48 -1.92
C ASP A 20 -21.50 12.29 -2.84
N ILE A 21 -20.97 11.07 -2.91
CA ILE A 21 -19.78 10.73 -3.67
C ILE A 21 -20.11 9.68 -4.73
N ARG A 22 -19.66 9.91 -5.96
CA ARG A 22 -19.64 8.92 -7.02
C ARG A 22 -18.20 8.65 -7.45
N ILE A 23 -17.81 7.39 -7.46
CA ILE A 23 -16.48 6.95 -7.90
C ILE A 23 -16.59 6.11 -9.15
N THR A 24 -15.79 6.42 -10.16
CA THR A 24 -15.74 5.70 -11.44
C THR A 24 -14.29 5.34 -11.77
N PRO A 25 -13.97 4.07 -12.08
CA PRO A 25 -14.82 2.88 -12.07
C PRO A 25 -15.44 2.59 -10.70
N ALA A 26 -16.63 1.96 -10.69
CA ALA A 26 -17.32 1.63 -9.46
C ALA A 26 -16.52 0.62 -8.62
N LEU A 27 -16.47 0.85 -7.32
CA LEU A 27 -15.89 -0.06 -6.32
C LEU A 27 -16.67 0.05 -5.02
N SER A 28 -16.57 -0.98 -4.20
CA SER A 28 -17.05 -0.91 -2.81
C SER A 28 -16.06 -0.11 -1.98
N PHE A 29 -16.56 0.86 -1.22
CA PHE A 29 -15.72 1.74 -0.41
C PHE A 29 -16.38 2.06 0.92
N HIS A 30 -15.58 2.47 1.88
CA HIS A 30 -15.98 3.03 3.16
C HIS A 30 -15.54 4.49 3.24
N LEU A 31 -16.43 5.32 3.73
CA LEU A 31 -16.19 6.73 3.93
C LEU A 31 -15.93 7.03 5.41
N ALA A 32 -14.87 7.76 5.69
CA ALA A 32 -14.58 8.30 7.01
C ALA A 32 -14.42 9.81 6.94
N ASN A 33 -15.23 10.55 7.66
CA ASN A 33 -15.08 11.99 7.79
C ASN A 33 -13.83 12.30 8.62
N THR A 34 -13.06 13.28 8.18
CA THR A 34 -11.84 13.76 8.83
C THR A 34 -11.90 15.26 8.95
N TYR A 35 -11.05 15.83 9.82
CA TYR A 35 -10.95 17.28 9.94
C TYR A 35 -10.62 17.95 8.59
N GLY A 36 -11.49 18.85 8.15
CA GLY A 36 -11.34 19.54 6.86
C GLY A 36 -11.46 18.66 5.62
N GLY A 37 -12.04 17.43 5.72
CA GLY A 37 -12.15 16.56 4.56
C GLY A 37 -12.73 15.20 4.85
N PHE A 38 -12.32 14.23 4.03
CA PHE A 38 -12.75 12.85 4.16
C PHE A 38 -11.68 11.88 3.65
N ALA A 39 -11.82 10.64 4.06
CA ALA A 39 -11.02 9.53 3.57
C ALA A 39 -11.93 8.46 2.97
N VAL A 40 -11.54 7.96 1.83
CA VAL A 40 -12.18 6.82 1.17
C VAL A 40 -11.25 5.62 1.24
N SER A 41 -11.68 4.54 1.85
CA SER A 41 -10.98 3.27 1.90
C SER A 41 -11.71 2.25 1.03
N GLY A 42 -11.00 1.50 0.19
CA GLY A 42 -11.61 0.52 -0.70
C GLY A 42 -10.59 -0.29 -1.50
N ASP A 43 -11.09 -1.20 -2.31
CA ASP A 43 -10.27 -2.07 -3.15
C ASP A 43 -9.85 -1.39 -4.46
N PHE A 44 -9.14 -0.28 -4.32
CA PHE A 44 -8.57 0.44 -5.45
C PHE A 44 -7.52 -0.41 -6.17
N LYS A 45 -7.76 -0.68 -7.45
CA LYS A 45 -6.84 -1.43 -8.29
C LYS A 45 -5.58 -0.59 -8.59
N PRO A 46 -4.38 -1.19 -8.52
CA PRO A 46 -3.16 -0.52 -8.96
C PRO A 46 -3.26 -0.05 -10.41
N GLU A 47 -2.48 0.97 -10.77
CA GLU A 47 -2.36 1.54 -12.11
C GLU A 47 -3.68 2.04 -12.73
N THR A 48 -4.73 2.13 -11.91
CA THR A 48 -6.06 2.54 -12.35
C THR A 48 -6.30 4.00 -11.96
N GLN A 49 -6.90 4.75 -12.89
CA GLN A 49 -7.35 6.12 -12.63
C GLN A 49 -8.84 6.09 -12.24
N TYR A 50 -9.12 6.66 -11.08
CA TYR A 50 -10.47 6.83 -10.55
C TYR A 50 -10.90 8.29 -10.66
N SER A 51 -12.12 8.50 -11.13
CA SER A 51 -12.76 9.82 -11.11
C SER A 51 -13.71 9.89 -9.93
N PHE A 52 -13.55 10.92 -9.13
CA PHE A 52 -14.42 11.23 -8.01
C PHE A 52 -15.32 12.41 -8.40
N LEU A 53 -16.60 12.27 -8.16
CA LEU A 53 -17.59 13.32 -8.32
C LEU A 53 -18.26 13.55 -6.97
N LEU A 54 -18.09 14.73 -6.41
CA LEU A 54 -18.78 15.21 -5.22
C LEU A 54 -19.97 16.03 -5.65
N LYS A 55 -21.15 15.69 -5.15
CA LYS A 55 -22.36 16.44 -5.44
C LYS A 55 -22.40 17.73 -4.64
N LYS A 56 -22.96 18.79 -5.24
CA LYS A 56 -23.27 20.02 -4.51
C LYS A 56 -24.19 19.77 -3.32
N GLY A 57 -24.20 20.68 -2.37
CA GLY A 57 -25.06 20.59 -1.19
C GLY A 57 -24.38 20.01 0.05
N ILE A 58 -23.13 19.59 -0.06
CA ILE A 58 -22.31 19.17 1.10
C ILE A 58 -22.13 20.38 2.01
N ARG A 59 -22.36 20.18 3.31
CA ARG A 59 -22.30 21.25 4.33
C ARG A 59 -21.15 21.02 5.29
N ASP A 60 -20.52 22.09 5.73
CA ASP A 60 -19.66 22.09 6.89
C ASP A 60 -20.45 22.34 8.18
N LYS A 61 -19.78 22.25 9.33
CA LYS A 61 -20.40 22.50 10.64
C LYS A 61 -20.90 23.93 10.82
N ASP A 62 -20.32 24.91 10.12
CA ASP A 62 -20.73 26.32 10.13
C ASP A 62 -21.92 26.59 9.20
N GLY A 63 -22.41 25.54 8.50
CA GLY A 63 -23.54 25.65 7.61
C GLY A 63 -23.22 26.16 6.22
N LYS A 64 -21.95 26.41 5.89
CA LYS A 64 -21.53 26.71 4.52
C LYS A 64 -21.77 25.50 3.64
N THR A 65 -22.31 25.77 2.47
CA THR A 65 -22.71 24.71 1.52
C THR A 65 -21.86 24.78 0.26
N MET A 66 -21.46 23.62 -0.25
CA MET A 66 -20.80 23.53 -1.55
C MET A 66 -21.80 23.84 -2.68
N GLU A 67 -21.57 24.92 -3.40
CA GLU A 67 -22.50 25.44 -4.42
C GLU A 67 -22.49 24.65 -5.72
N TYR A 68 -21.38 24.03 -6.07
CA TYR A 68 -21.16 23.34 -7.34
C TYR A 68 -20.67 21.91 -7.10
N ASP A 69 -20.92 21.06 -8.09
CA ASP A 69 -20.33 19.72 -8.12
C ASP A 69 -18.81 19.85 -8.29
N ALA A 70 -18.05 19.06 -7.54
CA ALA A 70 -16.60 18.99 -7.69
C ALA A 70 -16.18 17.64 -8.26
N ALA A 71 -15.39 17.66 -9.34
CA ALA A 71 -14.85 16.48 -9.95
C ALA A 71 -13.32 16.51 -9.95
N PHE A 72 -12.69 15.40 -9.56
CA PHE A 72 -11.24 15.25 -9.60
C PHE A 72 -10.86 13.82 -9.93
N LYS A 73 -9.62 13.60 -10.37
CA LYS A 73 -9.10 12.30 -10.73
C LYS A 73 -7.94 11.91 -9.83
N VAL A 74 -7.94 10.65 -9.40
CA VAL A 74 -6.88 10.06 -8.58
C VAL A 74 -6.33 8.87 -9.33
N ARG A 75 -5.03 8.85 -9.62
CA ARG A 75 -4.35 7.69 -10.17
C ARG A 75 -3.73 6.89 -9.04
N ILE A 76 -4.11 5.63 -8.94
CA ILE A 76 -3.51 4.72 -7.97
C ILE A 76 -2.16 4.24 -8.52
N PRO A 77 -1.07 4.43 -7.78
CA PRO A 77 0.24 4.00 -8.24
C PRO A 77 0.33 2.47 -8.34
N PRO A 78 1.28 1.92 -9.14
CA PRO A 78 1.56 0.51 -9.16
C PRO A 78 1.94 -0.01 -7.76
N MET A 79 1.76 -1.29 -7.53
CA MET A 79 2.28 -1.92 -6.32
C MET A 79 3.80 -1.82 -6.32
N ARG A 80 4.38 -1.46 -5.18
CA ARG A 80 5.84 -1.45 -5.04
C ARG A 80 6.36 -2.87 -5.17
N THR A 81 7.42 -3.02 -5.93
CA THR A 81 8.17 -4.28 -6.03
C THR A 81 8.66 -4.67 -4.64
N SER A 82 8.38 -5.89 -4.22
CA SER A 82 8.89 -6.42 -2.96
C SER A 82 9.18 -7.91 -3.04
N VAL A 83 10.21 -8.33 -2.31
CA VAL A 83 10.60 -9.72 -2.13
C VAL A 83 10.76 -9.94 -0.63
N LYS A 84 10.06 -10.93 -0.10
CA LYS A 84 10.12 -11.26 1.32
C LYS A 84 10.30 -12.76 1.49
N PHE A 85 11.29 -13.17 2.29
CA PHE A 85 11.40 -14.54 2.75
C PHE A 85 10.37 -14.77 3.87
N LEU A 86 9.56 -15.81 3.72
CA LEU A 86 8.55 -16.18 4.73
C LEU A 86 9.10 -17.15 5.79
N SER A 87 10.33 -17.63 5.59
CA SER A 87 11.03 -18.45 6.59
C SER A 87 11.79 -17.60 7.59
N GLU A 88 11.82 -18.04 8.83
CA GLU A 88 12.67 -17.43 9.86
C GLU A 88 14.14 -17.75 9.58
N GLY A 89 14.91 -16.71 9.24
CA GLY A 89 16.35 -16.77 9.03
C GLY A 89 16.79 -17.21 7.64
N PRO A 90 17.96 -16.75 7.21
CA PRO A 90 18.54 -17.04 5.90
C PRO A 90 19.33 -18.37 5.87
N TYR A 91 19.28 -19.17 6.94
CA TYR A 91 20.10 -20.37 7.10
C TYR A 91 19.26 -21.63 7.13
N PHE A 92 19.69 -22.63 6.37
CA PHE A 92 19.06 -23.94 6.33
C PHE A 92 20.02 -24.99 6.89
N PRO A 93 19.68 -25.65 8.00
CA PRO A 93 20.53 -26.69 8.55
C PRO A 93 20.60 -27.90 7.62
N ARG A 94 21.77 -28.49 7.53
CA ARG A 94 22.01 -29.72 6.77
C ARG A 94 21.23 -30.87 7.38
N GLY A 95 20.55 -31.67 6.56
CA GLY A 95 19.89 -32.90 7.03
C GLY A 95 18.46 -33.09 6.58
N ARG A 96 17.84 -32.13 5.91
CA ARG A 96 16.53 -32.32 5.28
C ARG A 96 16.73 -32.70 3.82
N LYS A 97 16.02 -33.75 3.35
CA LYS A 97 16.06 -34.21 1.95
C LYS A 97 15.60 -33.12 0.98
N ASN A 98 14.62 -32.29 1.40
CA ASN A 98 14.10 -31.19 0.60
C ASN A 98 14.01 -29.94 1.48
N THR A 99 14.61 -28.85 1.04
CA THR A 99 14.49 -27.54 1.67
C THR A 99 13.59 -26.69 0.79
N ILE A 100 12.45 -26.28 1.35
CA ILE A 100 11.52 -25.37 0.68
C ILE A 100 11.81 -23.96 1.20
N LEU A 101 12.00 -23.03 0.28
CA LEU A 101 12.23 -21.62 0.57
C LEU A 101 10.97 -20.84 0.16
N PRO A 102 10.02 -20.60 1.08
CA PRO A 102 8.83 -19.85 0.76
C PRO A 102 9.17 -18.37 0.60
N LEU A 103 8.73 -17.79 -0.52
CA LEU A 103 8.94 -16.39 -0.87
C LEU A 103 7.58 -15.73 -1.16
N GLU A 104 7.42 -14.51 -0.70
CA GLU A 104 6.36 -13.60 -1.12
C GLU A 104 6.94 -12.61 -2.12
N LEU A 105 6.38 -12.61 -3.33
CA LEU A 105 6.79 -11.74 -4.42
C LEU A 105 5.63 -10.82 -4.80
N VAL A 106 5.89 -9.52 -4.88
CA VAL A 106 4.92 -8.54 -5.33
C VAL A 106 5.52 -7.73 -6.47
N ASN A 107 4.88 -7.78 -7.63
CA ASN A 107 5.28 -7.03 -8.82
C ASN A 107 6.76 -7.28 -9.21
N VAL A 108 7.16 -8.55 -9.22
CA VAL A 108 8.52 -9.00 -9.56
C VAL A 108 8.45 -9.91 -10.78
N ASP A 109 9.01 -9.47 -11.91
CA ASP A 109 9.05 -10.24 -13.15
C ASP A 109 10.19 -11.27 -13.16
N LYS A 110 11.29 -10.93 -12.52
CA LYS A 110 12.48 -11.77 -12.48
C LYS A 110 13.15 -11.71 -11.11
N LEU A 111 13.45 -12.87 -10.56
CA LEU A 111 14.18 -13.03 -9.31
C LEU A 111 15.42 -13.88 -9.54
N THR A 112 16.55 -13.42 -9.05
CA THR A 112 17.80 -14.20 -9.01
C THR A 112 18.07 -14.59 -7.55
N ILE A 113 18.18 -15.89 -7.30
CA ILE A 113 18.51 -16.42 -5.98
C ILE A 113 19.91 -17.01 -6.04
N SER A 114 20.78 -16.57 -5.14
CA SER A 114 22.12 -17.12 -4.95
C SER A 114 22.15 -17.98 -3.69
N LEU A 115 22.55 -19.22 -3.83
CA LEU A 115 22.70 -20.17 -2.73
C LEU A 115 24.17 -20.46 -2.50
N SER A 116 24.66 -20.21 -1.30
CA SER A 116 26.05 -20.50 -0.91
C SER A 116 26.11 -21.59 0.14
N LYS A 117 27.04 -22.53 -0.03
CA LYS A 117 27.29 -23.59 0.95
C LYS A 117 28.50 -23.22 1.80
N TYR A 118 28.30 -23.21 3.10
CA TYR A 118 29.37 -22.98 4.07
C TYR A 118 29.79 -24.29 4.74
N TYR A 119 31.08 -24.47 4.88
CA TYR A 119 31.69 -25.58 5.57
C TYR A 119 32.17 -25.14 6.96
N LYS A 120 32.36 -26.09 7.87
CA LYS A 120 32.80 -25.78 9.25
C LYS A 120 34.08 -24.92 9.32
N ASN A 121 35.01 -25.14 8.42
CA ASN A 121 36.26 -24.37 8.33
C ASN A 121 36.10 -22.95 7.79
N ASN A 122 34.97 -22.62 7.14
CA ASN A 122 34.70 -21.30 6.58
C ASN A 122 33.76 -20.44 7.45
N LEU A 123 33.29 -20.96 8.59
CA LEU A 123 32.37 -20.24 9.50
C LEU A 123 32.93 -18.90 10.00
N PRO A 124 34.23 -18.75 10.33
CA PRO A 124 34.77 -17.45 10.75
C PRO A 124 34.68 -16.40 9.66
N ALA A 125 34.94 -16.76 8.40
CA ALA A 125 34.83 -15.84 7.26
C ALA A 125 33.37 -15.42 6.97
N PHE A 126 32.43 -16.31 7.24
CA PHE A 126 30.99 -16.01 7.11
C PHE A 126 30.54 -14.95 8.11
N HIS A 127 30.91 -15.07 9.38
CA HIS A 127 30.56 -14.05 10.39
C HIS A 127 31.11 -12.65 10.04
N LEU A 128 32.33 -12.57 9.52
CA LEU A 128 32.92 -11.29 9.12
C LEU A 128 32.21 -10.65 7.94
N ASN A 129 31.70 -11.41 6.99
CA ASN A 129 30.99 -10.91 5.80
C ASN A 129 29.54 -10.54 6.08
N SER A 130 28.83 -11.23 6.99
CA SER A 130 27.47 -10.91 7.35
C SER A 130 27.35 -9.55 8.07
N TRP A 131 28.38 -9.13 8.80
CA TRP A 131 28.43 -7.83 9.46
C TRP A 131 28.70 -6.67 8.47
N ARG A 132 29.36 -6.93 7.34
CA ARG A 132 29.64 -5.91 6.31
C ARG A 132 28.44 -5.66 5.38
N GLY A 133 27.57 -6.64 5.16
CA GLY A 133 26.36 -6.52 4.33
C GLY A 133 25.19 -5.76 4.97
N ALA A 134 25.23 -5.47 6.27
CA ALA A 134 24.17 -4.76 7.00
C ALA A 134 24.32 -3.23 6.99
N ARG A 135 25.25 -2.67 6.20
CA ARG A 135 25.56 -1.24 6.15
C ARG A 135 25.40 -0.59 4.77
N ASN A 136 24.49 -1.10 3.93
CA ASN A 136 24.11 -0.39 2.71
C ASN A 136 22.60 -0.25 2.63
#